data_b9b0bf5ed9b719b5005fcd6b709a548a
#
_entry.id   b9b0bf5ed9b719b5005fcd6b709a548a
#
_cell.length_a   1.000
_cell.length_b   1.000
_cell.length_c   1.000
_cell.angle_alpha   90.00
_cell.angle_beta   90.00
_cell.angle_gamma   90.00
#
_symmetry.space_group_name_H-M   'P 1'
#
loop_
_entity.id
_entity.type
_entity.pdbx_description
1 polymer ?
#
loop_
_entity_poly.entity_id
_entity_poly.type
_entity_poly.pdbx_seq_one_letter_code
_entity_poly.pdbx_strand_id
1 'polypeptide(L)'
;MKTLRRWKLDTEQAYCTTLAADARLSTTRYADDQSWELNLGVGETTALALQTRYGGRAGLVSIVPMWQHEGRVIHQYQAYAIPPLITAFAPGYLRVQASLSLQLAVQIEYWVMDSNAVGAKITLSNAHDHETEVTLDLLGVVGMNNREQKVAIIPLEPGEQLGMALGKIGNIEPVIRLEGAASAVADGANTTKLTRKISIGSRKKTVVRWVHAALPTWKESANVALKWLEQDWSKAFSRIDQAAQVTPVIETGDETLDSVLATAWQQWVQGLINPPPALPFKMVVPLRNPERGFSLSGDGSDMDRTWGGSSPQQSYLAAMNLAPINTDLAQGILRNYLAVQKPDGWIDWKPGQPWLPTQDSTLCPPLLARL
;
A
#
# COMPACT_ATOMS: atom_id res chain seq x y z
N MET A 1 -4.45 -24.70 -8.59
CA MET A 1 -4.35 -23.30 -8.13
C MET A 1 -5.28 -22.45 -8.98
N LYS A 2 -6.40 -21.96 -8.44
CA LYS A 2 -7.18 -20.92 -9.12
C LYS A 2 -6.36 -19.65 -9.01
N THR A 3 -5.89 -19.12 -10.12
CA THR A 3 -5.11 -17.91 -10.23
C THR A 3 -5.91 -16.73 -9.68
N LEU A 4 -5.25 -15.84 -8.89
CA LEU A 4 -5.74 -14.48 -8.66
C LEU A 4 -6.28 -13.93 -9.97
N ARG A 5 -7.47 -13.35 -9.94
CA ARG A 5 -8.10 -12.78 -11.13
C ARG A 5 -7.13 -11.83 -11.81
N ARG A 6 -6.93 -12.08 -13.08
CA ARG A 6 -6.11 -11.22 -13.94
C ARG A 6 -7.03 -10.14 -14.49
N TRP A 7 -6.80 -8.91 -14.10
CA TRP A 7 -7.40 -7.76 -14.78
C TRP A 7 -6.29 -7.03 -15.51
N LYS A 8 -6.49 -6.90 -16.80
CA LYS A 8 -5.67 -6.05 -17.63
C LYS A 8 -6.27 -4.65 -17.53
N LEU A 9 -5.69 -3.82 -16.69
CA LEU A 9 -6.08 -2.41 -16.60
C LEU A 9 -5.45 -1.68 -17.80
N ASP A 10 -6.26 -0.95 -18.54
CA ASP A 10 -5.79 -0.19 -19.69
C ASP A 10 -4.81 0.88 -19.26
N THR A 11 -3.64 0.90 -19.89
CA THR A 11 -2.52 1.75 -19.52
C THR A 11 -2.50 3.10 -20.22
N GLU A 12 -3.47 3.41 -21.10
CA GLU A 12 -3.57 4.70 -21.75
C GLU A 12 -3.92 5.85 -20.77
N GLN A 13 -4.41 5.49 -19.59
CA GLN A 13 -4.67 6.45 -18.52
C GLN A 13 -3.59 6.34 -17.43
N ALA A 14 -3.15 7.47 -16.89
CA ALA A 14 -2.23 7.53 -15.76
C ALA A 14 -2.82 6.76 -14.57
N TYR A 15 -2.33 5.56 -14.34
CA TYR A 15 -2.89 4.66 -13.36
C TYR A 15 -2.23 4.89 -12.01
N CYS A 16 -3.01 5.38 -11.07
CA CYS A 16 -2.65 5.42 -9.67
C CYS A 16 -3.59 4.47 -8.91
N THR A 17 -3.04 3.44 -8.29
CA THR A 17 -3.82 2.44 -7.56
C THR A 17 -3.50 2.52 -6.07
N THR A 18 -4.51 2.68 -5.25
CA THR A 18 -4.38 2.71 -3.79
C THR A 18 -4.08 1.33 -3.23
N LEU A 19 -3.17 1.28 -2.27
CA LEU A 19 -2.81 0.11 -1.49
C LEU A 19 -2.89 0.45 0.00
N ALA A 20 -3.62 -0.37 0.77
CA ALA A 20 -3.68 -0.28 2.22
C ALA A 20 -3.85 -1.68 2.82
N ALA A 21 -3.40 -1.90 4.05
CA ALA A 21 -3.41 -3.23 4.67
C ALA A 21 -4.82 -3.83 4.74
N ASP A 22 -4.95 -5.11 4.39
CA ASP A 22 -6.22 -5.83 4.49
C ASP A 22 -6.51 -6.18 5.96
N ALA A 23 -7.48 -5.50 6.55
CA ALA A 23 -7.86 -5.71 7.95
C ALA A 23 -8.40 -7.12 8.26
N ARG A 24 -8.68 -7.94 7.25
CA ARG A 24 -9.06 -9.35 7.43
C ARG A 24 -7.84 -10.23 7.69
N LEU A 25 -6.67 -9.83 7.19
CA LEU A 25 -5.45 -10.62 7.15
C LEU A 25 -4.33 -10.07 8.04
N SER A 26 -4.37 -8.78 8.35
CA SER A 26 -3.32 -8.06 9.07
C SER A 26 -3.88 -7.08 10.09
N THR A 27 -3.01 -6.58 10.95
CA THR A 27 -3.37 -5.54 11.93
C THR A 27 -3.39 -4.19 11.26
N THR A 28 -4.52 -3.48 11.40
CA THR A 28 -4.66 -2.10 10.95
C THR A 28 -4.94 -1.20 12.16
N ARG A 29 -4.48 0.04 12.11
CA ARG A 29 -4.61 1.02 13.20
C ARG A 29 -5.46 2.19 12.73
N TYR A 30 -6.66 2.33 13.30
CA TYR A 30 -7.60 3.39 12.92
C TYR A 30 -7.00 4.80 12.99
N ALA A 31 -6.26 5.09 14.03
CA ALA A 31 -5.71 6.42 14.27
C ALA A 31 -4.43 6.72 13.46
N ASP A 32 -3.71 5.72 13.00
CA ASP A 32 -2.40 5.87 12.36
C ASP A 32 -2.17 4.83 11.24
N ASP A 33 -3.18 4.64 10.42
CA ASP A 33 -3.08 3.78 9.25
C ASP A 33 -2.36 4.51 8.12
N GLN A 34 -1.36 3.87 7.54
CA GLN A 34 -0.64 4.39 6.39
C GLN A 34 -1.18 3.71 5.13
N SER A 35 -1.51 4.53 4.16
CA SER A 35 -1.93 4.09 2.84
C SER A 35 -0.92 4.55 1.78
N TRP A 36 -0.95 3.85 0.67
CA TRP A 36 0.01 4.01 -0.42
C TRP A 36 -0.71 4.13 -1.75
N GLU A 37 -0.09 4.82 -2.69
CA GLU A 37 -0.50 4.85 -4.09
C GLU A 37 0.65 4.35 -4.95
N LEU A 38 0.39 3.36 -5.81
CA LEU A 38 1.33 2.97 -6.84
C LEU A 38 1.00 3.72 -8.13
N ASN A 39 1.93 4.55 -8.58
CA ASN A 39 1.86 5.23 -9.86
C ASN A 39 2.67 4.42 -10.89
N LEU A 40 2.00 3.89 -11.91
CA LEU A 40 2.67 3.16 -12.99
C LEU A 40 3.47 4.05 -13.92
N GLY A 41 3.17 5.35 -13.95
CA GLY A 41 3.73 6.30 -14.90
C GLY A 41 3.08 6.25 -16.27
N VAL A 42 3.36 7.26 -17.08
CA VAL A 42 2.98 7.36 -18.49
C VAL A 42 4.07 8.10 -19.25
N GLY A 43 4.32 7.73 -20.51
CA GLY A 43 5.33 8.41 -21.34
C GLY A 43 6.70 8.47 -20.68
N GLU A 44 7.24 9.68 -20.52
CA GLU A 44 8.55 9.95 -19.91
C GLU A 44 8.51 10.10 -18.38
N THR A 45 7.34 9.90 -17.74
CA THR A 45 7.26 10.00 -16.30
C THR A 45 7.90 8.80 -15.62
N THR A 46 8.31 8.98 -14.36
CA THR A 46 8.86 7.91 -13.54
C THR A 46 7.82 6.81 -13.32
N ALA A 47 8.19 5.59 -13.61
CA ALA A 47 7.35 4.41 -13.45
C ALA A 47 7.50 3.78 -12.07
N LEU A 48 6.43 3.09 -11.63
CA LEU A 48 6.44 2.24 -10.44
C LEU A 48 6.77 3.01 -9.15
N ALA A 49 6.42 4.29 -9.09
CA ALA A 49 6.58 5.10 -7.90
C ALA A 49 5.52 4.73 -6.86
N LEU A 50 5.95 4.09 -5.77
CA LEU A 50 5.09 3.82 -4.60
C LEU A 50 5.13 5.05 -3.68
N GLN A 51 3.98 5.68 -3.45
CA GLN A 51 3.88 7.01 -2.84
C GLN A 51 3.04 6.99 -1.57
N THR A 52 3.41 7.83 -0.59
CA THR A 52 2.64 8.08 0.64
C THR A 52 2.84 9.50 1.13
N ARG A 53 1.99 9.95 2.05
CA ARG A 53 2.12 11.23 2.76
C ARG A 53 2.20 11.06 4.28
N TYR A 54 2.17 9.82 4.76
CA TYR A 54 2.17 9.49 6.20
C TYR A 54 1.12 10.27 7.01
N GLY A 55 -0.12 10.32 6.52
CA GLY A 55 -1.19 11.07 7.20
C GLY A 55 -0.90 12.57 7.30
N GLY A 56 -0.39 13.18 6.23
CA GLY A 56 -0.10 14.62 6.18
C GLY A 56 1.20 15.07 6.86
N ARG A 57 2.03 14.12 7.32
CA ARG A 57 3.35 14.44 7.92
C ARG A 57 4.39 14.86 6.87
N ALA A 58 4.22 14.42 5.64
CA ALA A 58 5.10 14.76 4.51
C ALA A 58 4.31 15.31 3.33
N GLY A 59 4.98 16.08 2.47
CA GLY A 59 4.41 16.53 1.20
C GLY A 59 4.14 15.37 0.26
N LEU A 60 5.16 14.60 0.00
CA LEU A 60 5.11 13.34 -0.75
C LEU A 60 6.37 12.55 -0.46
N VAL A 61 6.22 11.27 -0.19
CA VAL A 61 7.34 10.32 -0.14
C VAL A 61 7.15 9.31 -1.24
N SER A 62 8.18 9.07 -2.02
CA SER A 62 8.16 8.13 -3.14
C SER A 62 9.28 7.10 -2.99
N ILE A 63 8.95 5.83 -3.18
CA ILE A 63 9.91 4.74 -3.30
C ILE A 63 9.87 4.26 -4.75
N VAL A 64 11.02 4.34 -5.44
CA VAL A 64 11.09 4.13 -6.89
C VAL A 64 12.18 3.12 -7.22
N PRO A 65 11.89 2.01 -7.91
CA PRO A 65 12.89 1.14 -8.48
C PRO A 65 13.46 1.75 -9.77
N MET A 66 14.77 1.89 -9.84
CA MET A 66 15.52 2.20 -11.05
C MET A 66 16.38 1.01 -11.45
N TRP A 67 16.49 0.76 -12.73
CA TRP A 67 17.26 -0.35 -13.26
C TRP A 67 18.41 0.13 -14.14
N GLN A 68 19.55 -0.53 -14.02
CA GLN A 68 20.64 -0.37 -14.99
C GLN A 68 20.88 -1.73 -15.64
N HIS A 69 20.71 -1.79 -16.95
CA HIS A 69 20.88 -3.00 -17.72
C HIS A 69 21.43 -2.65 -19.12
N GLU A 70 22.50 -3.34 -19.56
CA GLU A 70 23.15 -3.14 -20.87
C GLU A 70 23.47 -1.66 -21.15
N GLY A 71 24.01 -0.94 -20.15
CA GLY A 71 24.35 0.48 -20.26
C GLY A 71 23.17 1.46 -20.29
N ARG A 72 21.93 0.97 -20.17
CA ARG A 72 20.73 1.80 -20.14
C ARG A 72 20.23 1.95 -18.71
N VAL A 73 19.72 3.14 -18.40
CA VAL A 73 18.96 3.42 -17.17
C VAL A 73 17.48 3.36 -17.49
N ILE A 74 16.74 2.53 -16.77
CA ILE A 74 15.30 2.27 -17.00
C ILE A 74 14.57 2.65 -15.71
N HIS A 75 13.83 3.76 -15.76
CA HIS A 75 12.98 4.24 -14.66
C HIS A 75 11.76 4.98 -15.18
N GLN A 76 11.73 5.41 -16.43
CA GLN A 76 10.59 6.02 -17.07
C GLN A 76 9.69 4.94 -17.68
N TYR A 77 8.39 5.20 -17.72
CA TYR A 77 7.41 4.24 -18.23
C TYR A 77 7.75 3.70 -19.62
N GLN A 78 8.06 4.60 -20.56
CA GLN A 78 8.40 4.22 -21.94
C GLN A 78 9.82 3.65 -22.12
N ALA A 79 10.68 3.72 -21.10
CA ALA A 79 12.03 3.14 -21.16
C ALA A 79 12.04 1.62 -21.03
N TYR A 80 10.95 1.02 -20.49
CA TYR A 80 10.77 -0.42 -20.43
C TYR A 80 10.54 -1.00 -21.84
N ALA A 81 11.10 -2.15 -22.12
CA ALA A 81 10.84 -2.87 -23.38
C ALA A 81 9.38 -3.32 -23.49
N ILE A 82 8.78 -3.72 -22.37
CA ILE A 82 7.33 -3.89 -22.19
C ILE A 82 6.98 -3.06 -20.94
N PRO A 83 6.16 -2.02 -21.10
CA PRO A 83 5.79 -1.12 -20.00
C PRO A 83 5.09 -1.85 -18.85
N PRO A 84 5.15 -1.32 -17.62
CA PRO A 84 4.48 -1.88 -16.46
C PRO A 84 2.98 -2.03 -16.66
N LEU A 85 2.46 -3.22 -16.34
CA LEU A 85 1.05 -3.57 -16.40
C LEU A 85 0.62 -4.27 -15.11
N ILE A 86 -0.49 -3.86 -14.50
CA ILE A 86 -1.10 -4.57 -13.37
C ILE A 86 -1.71 -5.87 -13.88
N THR A 87 -1.27 -6.99 -13.33
CA THR A 87 -1.74 -8.33 -13.72
C THR A 87 -2.56 -9.04 -12.66
N ALA A 88 -2.53 -8.54 -11.42
CA ALA A 88 -3.42 -8.97 -10.34
C ALA A 88 -3.46 -7.93 -9.25
N PHE A 89 -4.60 -7.82 -8.56
CA PHE A 89 -4.71 -7.03 -7.33
C PHE A 89 -5.72 -7.64 -6.36
N ALA A 90 -5.51 -7.35 -5.09
CA ALA A 90 -6.38 -7.67 -3.98
C ALA A 90 -6.18 -6.60 -2.90
N PRO A 91 -7.03 -6.50 -1.87
CA PRO A 91 -6.79 -5.56 -0.78
C PRO A 91 -5.39 -5.73 -0.20
N GLY A 92 -4.62 -4.65 -0.19
CA GLY A 92 -3.23 -4.63 0.26
C GLY A 92 -2.21 -5.35 -0.62
N TYR A 93 -2.59 -5.81 -1.80
CA TYR A 93 -1.69 -6.54 -2.72
C TYR A 93 -1.88 -6.11 -4.16
N LEU A 94 -0.76 -5.98 -4.86
CA LEU A 94 -0.71 -5.66 -6.29
C LEU A 94 0.43 -6.39 -6.98
N ARG A 95 0.16 -6.98 -8.14
CA ARG A 95 1.19 -7.58 -8.99
C ARG A 95 1.31 -6.82 -10.31
N VAL A 96 2.52 -6.37 -10.59
CA VAL A 96 2.89 -5.70 -11.83
C VAL A 96 3.85 -6.59 -12.61
N GLN A 97 3.71 -6.59 -13.92
CA GLN A 97 4.67 -7.18 -14.85
C GLN A 97 5.16 -6.13 -15.83
N ALA A 98 6.45 -6.19 -16.14
CA ALA A 98 7.14 -5.36 -17.13
C ALA A 98 8.30 -6.14 -17.73
N SER A 99 9.01 -5.57 -18.72
CA SER A 99 10.25 -6.14 -19.22
C SER A 99 11.31 -5.06 -19.38
N LEU A 100 12.52 -5.31 -18.89
CA LEU A 100 13.67 -4.42 -19.02
C LEU A 100 14.30 -4.54 -20.41
N SER A 101 14.29 -5.75 -20.97
CA SER A 101 14.61 -6.07 -22.37
C SER A 101 13.63 -7.13 -22.89
N LEU A 102 13.70 -7.49 -24.16
CA LEU A 102 12.83 -8.53 -24.74
C LEU A 102 12.99 -9.90 -24.06
N GLN A 103 14.14 -10.16 -23.45
CA GLN A 103 14.44 -11.43 -22.79
C GLN A 103 14.61 -11.33 -21.28
N LEU A 104 14.43 -10.15 -20.70
CA LEU A 104 14.53 -9.92 -19.25
C LEU A 104 13.23 -9.35 -18.71
N ALA A 105 12.39 -10.24 -18.20
CA ALA A 105 11.13 -9.87 -17.59
C ALA A 105 11.30 -9.57 -16.09
N VAL A 106 10.51 -8.62 -15.58
CA VAL A 106 10.41 -8.29 -14.17
C VAL A 106 8.95 -8.40 -13.72
N GLN A 107 8.74 -9.10 -12.62
CA GLN A 107 7.47 -9.13 -11.90
C GLN A 107 7.69 -8.52 -10.51
N ILE A 108 6.83 -7.57 -10.14
CA ILE A 108 6.86 -6.94 -8.82
C ILE A 108 5.54 -7.21 -8.12
N GLU A 109 5.61 -7.78 -6.94
CA GLU A 109 4.48 -8.07 -6.06
C GLU A 109 4.57 -7.14 -4.86
N TYR A 110 3.78 -6.05 -4.87
CA TYR A 110 3.66 -5.13 -3.74
C TYR A 110 2.69 -5.70 -2.71
N TRP A 111 3.04 -5.56 -1.45
CA TRP A 111 2.23 -6.01 -0.34
C TRP A 111 2.30 -5.04 0.84
N VAL A 112 1.14 -4.56 1.30
CA VAL A 112 1.00 -3.78 2.54
C VAL A 112 0.76 -4.77 3.68
N MET A 113 1.75 -4.89 4.54
CA MET A 113 1.84 -5.94 5.57
C MET A 113 0.98 -5.63 6.79
N ASP A 114 0.99 -4.35 7.19
CA ASP A 114 0.18 -3.77 8.25
C ASP A 114 0.06 -2.24 8.03
N SER A 115 -0.53 -1.52 8.97
CA SER A 115 -0.67 -0.05 8.86
C SER A 115 0.63 0.72 8.75
N ASN A 116 1.77 0.14 9.07
CA ASN A 116 3.04 0.86 9.14
C ASN A 116 4.12 0.28 8.22
N ALA A 117 3.82 -0.81 7.50
CA ALA A 117 4.80 -1.50 6.68
C ALA A 117 4.27 -1.89 5.31
N VAL A 118 5.08 -1.65 4.29
CA VAL A 118 4.86 -2.07 2.90
C VAL A 118 6.15 -2.60 2.32
N GLY A 119 6.06 -3.51 1.36
CA GLY A 119 7.24 -3.99 0.67
C GLY A 119 6.92 -4.53 -0.71
N ALA A 120 7.95 -4.95 -1.42
CA ALA A 120 7.79 -5.63 -2.68
C ALA A 120 8.75 -6.82 -2.82
N LYS A 121 8.24 -7.85 -3.47
CA LYS A 121 9.00 -8.98 -3.96
C LYS A 121 9.18 -8.83 -5.46
N ILE A 122 10.41 -8.70 -5.87
CA ILE A 122 10.82 -8.53 -7.26
C ILE A 122 11.34 -9.87 -7.76
N THR A 123 10.76 -10.37 -8.84
CA THR A 123 11.23 -11.57 -9.53
C THR A 123 11.74 -11.18 -10.92
N LEU A 124 13.03 -11.33 -11.14
CA LEU A 124 13.68 -11.16 -12.43
C LEU A 124 13.77 -12.52 -13.12
N SER A 125 13.34 -12.60 -14.38
CA SER A 125 13.35 -13.83 -15.16
C SER A 125 14.18 -13.61 -16.43
N ASN A 126 15.32 -14.29 -16.53
CA ASN A 126 16.22 -14.25 -17.66
C ASN A 126 15.86 -15.36 -18.66
N ALA A 127 15.48 -15.00 -19.90
CA ALA A 127 15.22 -15.92 -20.99
C ALA A 127 16.44 -16.14 -21.91
N HIS A 128 17.55 -15.41 -21.67
CA HIS A 128 18.81 -15.64 -22.39
C HIS A 128 19.42 -17.01 -22.08
N ASP A 129 20.22 -17.51 -22.99
CA ASP A 129 21.03 -18.72 -22.85
C ASP A 129 22.36 -18.50 -22.09
N HIS A 130 22.61 -17.26 -21.66
CA HIS A 130 23.77 -16.84 -20.84
C HIS A 130 23.33 -16.09 -19.59
N GLU A 131 24.26 -15.94 -18.67
CA GLU A 131 24.07 -15.15 -17.46
C GLU A 131 23.93 -13.66 -17.79
N THR A 132 23.03 -12.97 -17.11
CA THR A 132 22.74 -11.55 -17.28
C THR A 132 22.86 -10.82 -15.95
N GLU A 133 23.46 -9.62 -15.97
CA GLU A 133 23.58 -8.76 -14.78
C GLU A 133 22.63 -7.56 -14.89
N VAL A 134 22.00 -7.22 -13.77
CA VAL A 134 21.14 -6.05 -13.60
C VAL A 134 21.52 -5.36 -12.31
N THR A 135 21.58 -4.04 -12.32
CA THR A 135 21.67 -3.25 -11.08
C THR A 135 20.30 -2.69 -10.75
N LEU A 136 19.82 -2.94 -9.54
CA LEU A 136 18.65 -2.30 -8.95
C LEU A 136 19.10 -1.18 -8.03
N ASP A 137 18.72 0.05 -8.34
CA ASP A 137 18.78 1.20 -7.46
C ASP A 137 17.36 1.46 -6.90
N LEU A 138 17.17 1.25 -5.61
CA LEU A 138 15.92 1.60 -4.94
C LEU A 138 16.06 2.99 -4.33
N LEU A 139 15.35 3.94 -4.91
CA LEU A 139 15.36 5.34 -4.48
C LEU A 139 14.29 5.57 -3.42
N GLY A 140 14.63 6.34 -2.37
CA GLY A 140 13.69 6.97 -1.46
C GLY A 140 13.76 8.48 -1.63
N VAL A 141 12.68 9.10 -2.05
CA VAL A 141 12.59 10.56 -2.28
C VAL A 141 11.58 11.15 -1.32
N VAL A 142 11.98 12.17 -0.56
CA VAL A 142 11.12 12.84 0.42
C VAL A 142 10.84 14.26 -0.07
N GLY A 143 9.62 14.52 -0.51
CA GLY A 143 9.12 15.85 -0.83
C GLY A 143 8.60 16.53 0.45
N MET A 144 9.24 17.64 0.82
CA MET A 144 8.92 18.36 2.05
C MET A 144 8.14 19.65 1.78
N ASN A 145 7.38 20.05 2.79
CA ASN A 145 6.79 21.39 2.85
C ASN A 145 7.73 22.36 3.52
N ASN A 146 8.51 23.09 2.76
CA ASN A 146 9.35 24.21 3.22
C ASN A 146 10.23 23.92 4.45
N ARG A 147 10.49 22.67 4.79
CA ARG A 147 11.40 22.27 5.87
C ARG A 147 12.50 21.39 5.29
N GLU A 148 13.73 21.75 5.54
CA GLU A 148 14.88 20.92 5.24
C GLU A 148 14.80 19.64 6.08
N GLN A 149 14.78 18.49 5.41
CA GLN A 149 14.87 17.21 6.06
C GLN A 149 16.17 16.53 5.66
N LYS A 150 16.90 16.08 6.66
CA LYS A 150 18.12 15.32 6.42
C LYS A 150 17.75 13.84 6.33
N VAL A 151 18.05 13.25 5.20
CA VAL A 151 18.02 11.81 5.02
C VAL A 151 19.30 11.23 5.62
N ALA A 152 19.18 10.15 6.37
CA ALA A 152 20.32 9.49 7.00
C ALA A 152 20.48 8.05 6.51
N ILE A 153 21.71 7.64 6.24
CA ILE A 153 22.07 6.24 6.02
C ILE A 153 22.20 5.60 7.40
N ILE A 154 21.49 4.51 7.63
CA ILE A 154 21.64 3.72 8.84
C ILE A 154 22.69 2.64 8.58
N PRO A 155 23.87 2.71 9.22
CA PRO A 155 24.77 1.59 9.24
C PRO A 155 24.14 0.47 10.08
N LEU A 156 23.98 -0.69 9.49
CA LEU A 156 23.55 -1.89 10.19
C LEU A 156 24.77 -2.61 10.78
N GLU A 157 24.54 -3.42 11.80
CA GLU A 157 25.62 -4.18 12.42
C GLU A 157 26.28 -5.15 11.41
N PRO A 158 27.57 -5.53 11.63
CA PRO A 158 28.29 -6.40 10.71
C PRO A 158 27.50 -7.69 10.42
N GLY A 159 27.26 -7.97 9.14
CA GLY A 159 26.46 -9.12 8.67
C GLY A 159 24.99 -8.80 8.38
N GLU A 160 24.48 -7.64 8.75
CA GLU A 160 23.11 -7.22 8.44
C GLU A 160 23.02 -6.49 7.09
N GLN A 161 21.82 -6.53 6.53
CA GLN A 161 21.52 -5.86 5.26
C GLN A 161 21.45 -4.34 5.47
N LEU A 162 21.97 -3.59 4.51
CA LEU A 162 21.92 -2.14 4.53
C LEU A 162 20.47 -1.63 4.49
N GLY A 163 20.20 -0.59 5.27
CA GLY A 163 18.97 0.14 5.28
C GLY A 163 19.20 1.63 5.10
N MET A 164 18.13 2.34 4.79
CA MET A 164 18.10 3.80 4.71
C MET A 164 17.05 4.34 5.66
N ALA A 165 17.42 5.30 6.52
CA ALA A 165 16.45 6.14 7.18
C ALA A 165 16.11 7.34 6.28
N LEU A 166 14.83 7.64 6.17
CA LEU A 166 14.35 8.82 5.45
C LEU A 166 14.37 10.09 6.32
N GLY A 167 15.04 10.02 7.49
CA GLY A 167 15.07 11.07 8.49
C GLY A 167 13.78 11.15 9.30
N LYS A 168 13.70 12.16 10.19
CA LYS A 168 12.52 12.37 11.04
C LYS A 168 11.42 13.09 10.28
N ILE A 169 10.26 12.46 10.12
CA ILE A 169 9.07 13.00 9.46
C ILE A 169 7.96 13.12 10.51
N GLY A 170 7.75 14.32 11.01
CA GLY A 170 6.83 14.53 12.13
C GLY A 170 7.26 13.71 13.36
N ASN A 171 6.42 12.79 13.80
CA ASN A 171 6.67 11.90 14.94
C ASN A 171 7.11 10.48 14.53
N ILE A 172 7.47 10.26 13.25
CA ILE A 172 7.96 8.98 12.74
C ILE A 172 9.35 9.10 12.11
N GLU A 173 10.06 7.98 12.06
CA GLU A 173 11.38 7.87 11.43
C GLU A 173 11.37 6.67 10.46
N PRO A 174 10.92 6.87 9.22
CA PRO A 174 10.77 5.79 8.24
C PRO A 174 12.12 5.20 7.79
N VAL A 175 12.12 3.89 7.53
CA VAL A 175 13.28 3.12 7.05
C VAL A 175 12.90 2.29 5.84
N ILE A 176 13.81 2.20 4.86
CA ILE A 176 13.74 1.23 3.76
C ILE A 176 14.90 0.25 3.92
N ARG A 177 14.64 -1.05 3.77
CA ARG A 177 15.64 -2.12 3.68
C ARG A 177 15.52 -2.84 2.34
N LEU A 178 16.66 -3.15 1.73
CA LEU A 178 16.75 -3.93 0.51
C LEU A 178 17.62 -5.17 0.76
N GLU A 179 17.07 -6.34 0.50
CA GLU A 179 17.76 -7.60 0.63
C GLU A 179 19.03 -7.64 -0.24
N GLY A 180 20.19 -7.90 0.40
CA GLY A 180 21.48 -7.97 -0.28
C GLY A 180 21.95 -6.66 -0.92
N ALA A 181 21.54 -5.50 -0.40
CA ALA A 181 22.10 -4.21 -0.83
C ALA A 181 23.60 -4.15 -0.58
N ALA A 182 24.35 -3.70 -1.59
CA ALA A 182 25.81 -3.58 -1.53
C ALA A 182 26.25 -2.17 -1.13
N SER A 183 25.42 -1.16 -1.36
CA SER A 183 25.71 0.23 -1.00
C SER A 183 24.43 1.00 -0.66
N ALA A 184 24.60 2.01 0.18
CA ALA A 184 23.58 2.97 0.54
C ALA A 184 24.18 4.37 0.45
N VAL A 185 23.57 5.27 -0.30
CA VAL A 185 24.07 6.62 -0.54
C VAL A 185 22.94 7.64 -0.34
N ALA A 186 23.21 8.73 0.39
CA ALA A 186 22.35 9.89 0.39
C ALA A 186 22.78 10.80 -0.77
N ASP A 187 21.84 11.17 -1.63
CA ASP A 187 22.04 12.07 -2.76
C ASP A 187 21.24 13.35 -2.51
N GLY A 188 21.94 14.39 -2.06
CA GLY A 188 21.31 15.62 -1.61
C GLY A 188 20.61 15.51 -0.26
N ALA A 189 19.73 16.47 0.02
CA ALA A 189 19.08 16.64 1.32
C ALA A 189 17.88 15.69 1.54
N ASN A 190 17.30 15.18 0.47
CA ASN A 190 15.99 14.52 0.50
C ASN A 190 15.87 13.26 -0.39
N THR A 191 16.98 12.79 -0.94
CA THR A 191 17.01 11.59 -1.77
C THR A 191 18.04 10.59 -1.24
N THR A 192 17.67 9.33 -1.19
CA THR A 192 18.57 8.24 -0.84
C THR A 192 18.44 7.11 -1.86
N LYS A 193 19.49 6.31 -1.93
CA LYS A 193 19.60 5.21 -2.87
C LYS A 193 20.22 3.97 -2.20
N LEU A 194 19.52 2.84 -2.28
CA LEU A 194 20.06 1.51 -2.00
C LEU A 194 20.36 0.80 -3.31
N THR A 195 21.58 0.34 -3.48
CA THR A 195 22.02 -0.33 -4.72
C THR A 195 22.26 -1.81 -4.48
N ARG A 196 21.74 -2.65 -5.36
CA ARG A 196 22.03 -4.10 -5.43
C ARG A 196 22.37 -4.51 -6.86
N LYS A 197 23.51 -5.17 -7.04
CA LYS A 197 23.84 -5.90 -8.26
C LYS A 197 23.25 -7.29 -8.21
N ILE A 198 22.60 -7.72 -9.29
CA ILE A 198 21.84 -8.97 -9.36
C ILE A 198 22.33 -9.73 -10.59
N SER A 199 22.95 -10.89 -10.36
CA SER A 199 23.28 -11.82 -11.41
C SER A 199 22.15 -12.84 -11.57
N ILE A 200 21.74 -13.08 -12.80
CA ILE A 200 20.62 -13.98 -13.14
C ILE A 200 21.15 -14.99 -14.17
N GLY A 201 21.37 -16.21 -13.71
CA GLY A 201 21.87 -17.28 -14.58
C GLY A 201 20.99 -17.53 -15.81
N SER A 202 21.57 -18.19 -16.82
CA SER A 202 20.88 -18.60 -18.05
C SER A 202 19.58 -19.30 -17.74
N ARG A 203 18.46 -18.80 -18.31
CA ARG A 203 17.09 -19.34 -18.18
C ARG A 203 16.63 -19.52 -16.73
N LYS A 204 17.18 -18.72 -15.81
CA LYS A 204 16.84 -18.77 -14.37
C LYS A 204 16.06 -17.55 -13.92
N LYS A 205 15.56 -17.65 -12.69
CA LYS A 205 14.88 -16.57 -11.98
C LYS A 205 15.67 -16.23 -10.72
N THR A 206 15.73 -14.95 -10.40
CA THR A 206 16.27 -14.43 -9.14
C THR A 206 15.24 -13.57 -8.45
N VAL A 207 15.15 -13.71 -7.13
CA VAL A 207 14.20 -12.96 -6.30
C VAL A 207 14.96 -11.99 -5.42
N VAL A 208 14.42 -10.79 -5.27
CA VAL A 208 14.90 -9.74 -4.39
C VAL A 208 13.69 -9.15 -3.66
N ARG A 209 13.83 -8.85 -2.37
CA ARG A 209 12.78 -8.22 -1.58
C ARG A 209 13.26 -6.91 -0.97
N TRP A 210 12.34 -5.98 -0.81
CA TRP A 210 12.55 -4.80 0.01
C TRP A 210 11.34 -4.55 0.89
N VAL A 211 11.56 -3.91 2.02
CA VAL A 211 10.52 -3.51 2.96
C VAL A 211 10.79 -2.09 3.43
N HIS A 212 9.72 -1.33 3.49
CA HIS A 212 9.64 -0.05 4.13
C HIS A 212 8.76 -0.15 5.37
N ALA A 213 9.20 0.47 6.46
CA ALA A 213 8.41 0.62 7.68
C ALA A 213 8.55 2.03 8.24
N ALA A 214 7.49 2.56 8.88
CA ALA A 214 7.45 3.91 9.41
C ALA A 214 6.80 3.92 10.80
N LEU A 215 7.64 3.95 11.84
CA LEU A 215 7.32 3.95 13.26
C LEU A 215 7.97 5.14 13.97
N PRO A 216 7.66 5.39 15.26
CA PRO A 216 8.18 6.55 15.97
C PRO A 216 9.70 6.68 16.01
N THR A 217 10.43 5.56 15.98
CA THR A 217 11.90 5.58 15.95
C THR A 217 12.44 4.78 14.78
N TRP A 218 13.59 5.20 14.23
CA TRP A 218 14.24 4.46 13.15
C TRP A 218 14.64 3.04 13.55
N LYS A 219 14.93 2.79 14.82
CA LYS A 219 15.25 1.44 15.33
C LYS A 219 14.02 0.52 15.24
N GLU A 220 12.87 0.99 15.66
CA GLU A 220 11.61 0.23 15.53
C GLU A 220 11.28 -0.02 14.06
N SER A 221 11.38 1.01 13.23
CA SER A 221 11.17 0.89 11.77
C SER A 221 12.11 -0.14 11.14
N ALA A 222 13.41 -0.08 11.49
CA ALA A 222 14.42 -1.01 10.99
C ALA A 222 14.17 -2.46 11.42
N ASN A 223 13.77 -2.66 12.69
CA ASN A 223 13.45 -3.98 13.23
C ASN A 223 12.19 -4.58 12.58
N VAL A 224 11.14 -3.76 12.38
CA VAL A 224 9.92 -4.22 11.69
C VAL A 224 10.22 -4.55 10.24
N ALA A 225 10.99 -3.72 9.53
CA ALA A 225 11.37 -4.00 8.16
C ALA A 225 12.19 -5.31 8.04
N LEU A 226 13.14 -5.54 8.95
CA LEU A 226 13.92 -6.78 9.00
C LEU A 226 13.03 -8.00 9.27
N LYS A 227 12.18 -7.93 10.30
CA LYS A 227 11.23 -8.99 10.63
C LYS A 227 10.37 -9.42 9.42
N TRP A 228 9.89 -8.44 8.63
CA TRP A 228 9.12 -8.74 7.43
C TRP A 228 9.97 -9.31 6.29
N LEU A 229 11.23 -8.89 6.13
CA LEU A 229 12.15 -9.49 5.15
C LEU A 229 12.46 -10.96 5.46
N GLU A 230 12.57 -11.33 6.72
CA GLU A 230 12.88 -12.70 7.16
C GLU A 230 11.67 -13.66 7.06
N GLN A 231 10.46 -13.15 6.95
CA GLN A 231 9.27 -13.99 6.85
C GLN A 231 9.13 -14.69 5.49
N ASP A 232 8.42 -15.81 5.51
CA ASP A 232 8.00 -16.52 4.31
C ASP A 232 6.78 -15.85 3.67
N TRP A 233 7.02 -15.02 2.66
CA TRP A 233 5.97 -14.30 1.94
C TRP A 233 5.04 -15.23 1.14
N SER A 234 5.46 -16.46 0.85
CA SER A 234 4.60 -17.41 0.13
C SER A 234 3.34 -17.75 0.91
N LYS A 235 3.45 -17.87 2.24
CA LYS A 235 2.30 -18.10 3.12
C LYS A 235 1.34 -16.92 3.15
N ALA A 236 1.89 -15.69 3.20
CA ALA A 236 1.09 -14.47 3.15
C ALA A 236 0.33 -14.36 1.83
N PHE A 237 1.01 -14.57 0.71
CA PHE A 237 0.38 -14.54 -0.62
C PHE A 237 -0.68 -15.63 -0.80
N SER A 238 -0.46 -16.82 -0.26
CA SER A 238 -1.48 -17.89 -0.26
C SER A 238 -2.74 -17.48 0.52
N ARG A 239 -2.59 -16.78 1.66
CA ARG A 239 -3.73 -16.24 2.43
C ARG A 239 -4.47 -15.13 1.67
N ILE A 240 -3.73 -14.26 0.96
CA ILE A 240 -4.31 -13.24 0.09
C ILE A 240 -5.12 -13.90 -1.04
N ASP A 241 -4.56 -14.92 -1.68
CA ASP A 241 -5.25 -15.70 -2.71
C ASP A 241 -6.57 -16.31 -2.20
N GLN A 242 -6.53 -16.90 -1.01
CA GLN A 242 -7.73 -17.48 -0.37
C GLN A 242 -8.77 -16.40 -0.05
N ALA A 243 -8.35 -15.26 0.50
CA ALA A 243 -9.24 -14.15 0.81
C ALA A 243 -9.85 -13.50 -0.44
N ALA A 244 -9.12 -13.48 -1.56
CA ALA A 244 -9.62 -12.98 -2.83
C ALA A 244 -10.67 -13.91 -3.48
N GLN A 245 -10.61 -15.22 -3.18
CA GLN A 245 -11.57 -16.19 -3.76
C GLN A 245 -13.00 -16.06 -3.21
N VAL A 246 -13.17 -15.48 -2.03
CA VAL A 246 -14.51 -15.24 -1.45
C VAL A 246 -15.19 -14.01 -2.02
N THR A 247 -14.46 -13.17 -2.75
CA THR A 247 -15.04 -12.00 -3.41
C THR A 247 -15.90 -12.45 -4.60
N PRO A 248 -17.17 -12.03 -4.70
CA PRO A 248 -18.05 -12.41 -5.79
C PRO A 248 -17.47 -12.09 -7.18
N VAL A 249 -17.83 -12.91 -8.15
CA VAL A 249 -17.47 -12.70 -9.57
C VAL A 249 -18.68 -12.15 -10.29
N ILE A 250 -18.49 -11.04 -10.96
CA ILE A 250 -19.48 -10.49 -11.89
C ILE A 250 -18.86 -10.58 -13.28
N GLU A 251 -19.54 -11.26 -14.20
CA GLU A 251 -19.16 -11.40 -15.59
C GLU A 251 -20.29 -10.81 -16.45
N THR A 252 -20.04 -9.62 -17.00
CA THR A 252 -21.00 -8.90 -17.83
C THR A 252 -20.83 -9.23 -19.31
N GLY A 253 -19.70 -9.85 -19.68
CA GLY A 253 -19.26 -10.05 -21.07
C GLY A 253 -18.45 -8.88 -21.64
N ASP A 254 -18.25 -7.81 -20.87
CA ASP A 254 -17.36 -6.69 -21.15
C ASP A 254 -16.20 -6.71 -20.16
N GLU A 255 -14.99 -7.04 -20.63
CA GLU A 255 -13.79 -7.16 -19.79
C GLU A 255 -13.45 -5.85 -19.06
N THR A 256 -13.71 -4.70 -19.66
CA THR A 256 -13.45 -3.39 -19.05
C THR A 256 -14.41 -3.15 -17.88
N LEU A 257 -15.71 -3.40 -18.10
CA LEU A 257 -16.72 -3.26 -17.05
C LEU A 257 -16.48 -4.26 -15.93
N ASP A 258 -16.14 -5.50 -16.23
CA ASP A 258 -15.81 -6.53 -15.25
C ASP A 258 -14.60 -6.13 -14.39
N SER A 259 -13.58 -5.53 -15.00
CA SER A 259 -12.41 -4.98 -14.28
C SER A 259 -12.77 -3.85 -13.35
N VAL A 260 -13.60 -2.90 -13.80
CA VAL A 260 -14.07 -1.76 -12.99
C VAL A 260 -14.88 -2.25 -11.79
N LEU A 261 -15.83 -3.16 -12.00
CA LEU A 261 -16.66 -3.72 -10.94
C LEU A 261 -15.82 -4.49 -9.90
N ALA A 262 -14.88 -5.29 -10.37
CA ALA A 262 -13.98 -6.02 -9.50
C ALA A 262 -13.08 -5.08 -8.69
N THR A 263 -12.55 -4.02 -9.31
CA THR A 263 -11.76 -2.98 -8.64
C THR A 263 -12.58 -2.27 -7.56
N ALA A 264 -13.78 -1.82 -7.89
CA ALA A 264 -14.66 -1.16 -6.95
C ALA A 264 -14.98 -2.05 -5.73
N TRP A 265 -15.21 -3.35 -5.97
CA TRP A 265 -15.47 -4.29 -4.88
C TRP A 265 -14.26 -4.49 -3.97
N GLN A 266 -13.06 -4.64 -4.56
CA GLN A 266 -11.83 -4.74 -3.79
C GLN A 266 -11.56 -3.48 -2.97
N GLN A 267 -11.91 -2.30 -3.48
CA GLN A 267 -11.81 -1.04 -2.74
C GLN A 267 -12.71 -1.02 -1.49
N TRP A 268 -13.95 -1.53 -1.56
CA TRP A 268 -14.80 -1.68 -0.37
C TRP A 268 -14.16 -2.56 0.68
N VAL A 269 -13.60 -3.70 0.27
CA VAL A 269 -12.89 -4.60 1.20
C VAL A 269 -11.63 -3.95 1.77
N GLN A 270 -10.87 -3.23 0.94
CA GLN A 270 -9.69 -2.48 1.39
C GLN A 270 -10.07 -1.34 2.35
N GLY A 271 -11.29 -0.82 2.25
CA GLY A 271 -11.84 0.15 3.18
C GLY A 271 -12.05 -0.38 4.61
N LEU A 272 -12.02 -1.69 4.83
CA LEU A 272 -12.10 -2.27 6.16
C LEU A 272 -10.88 -1.90 7.00
N ILE A 273 -11.14 -1.49 8.24
CA ILE A 273 -10.10 -1.17 9.23
C ILE A 273 -10.48 -1.74 10.59
N ASN A 274 -9.50 -2.10 11.42
CA ASN A 274 -9.76 -2.48 12.79
C ASN A 274 -10.28 -1.27 13.58
N PRO A 275 -11.26 -1.50 14.46
CA PRO A 275 -11.93 -0.41 15.14
C PRO A 275 -11.01 0.28 16.15
N PRO A 276 -11.27 1.57 16.47
CA PRO A 276 -10.73 2.18 17.68
C PRO A 276 -11.29 1.47 18.93
N PRO A 277 -10.69 1.65 20.10
CA PRO A 277 -11.11 0.96 21.34
C PRO A 277 -12.59 1.12 21.71
N ALA A 278 -13.22 2.21 21.29
CA ALA A 278 -14.63 2.47 21.57
C ALA A 278 -15.62 1.63 20.75
N LEU A 279 -15.17 0.99 19.68
CA LEU A 279 -16.03 0.20 18.79
C LEU A 279 -15.69 -1.29 18.88
N PRO A 280 -16.68 -2.19 18.95
CA PRO A 280 -16.44 -3.63 19.09
C PRO A 280 -16.11 -4.35 17.77
N PHE A 281 -16.46 -3.77 16.61
CA PHE A 281 -16.34 -4.44 15.32
C PHE A 281 -15.51 -3.64 14.33
N LYS A 282 -15.00 -4.31 13.29
CA LYS A 282 -14.37 -3.65 12.14
C LYS A 282 -15.32 -2.63 11.52
N MET A 283 -14.76 -1.55 11.05
CA MET A 283 -15.49 -0.49 10.38
C MET A 283 -14.96 -0.28 8.97
N VAL A 284 -15.69 0.47 8.17
CA VAL A 284 -15.27 0.86 6.82
C VAL A 284 -14.94 2.33 6.80
N VAL A 285 -13.84 2.65 6.15
CA VAL A 285 -13.48 4.01 5.73
C VAL A 285 -13.56 4.07 4.20
N PRO A 286 -14.33 4.97 3.62
CA PRO A 286 -14.66 4.91 2.19
C PRO A 286 -13.46 5.05 1.26
N LEU A 287 -12.45 5.79 1.69
CA LEU A 287 -11.24 6.03 0.91
C LEU A 287 -10.01 5.94 1.80
N ARG A 288 -9.27 4.84 1.69
CA ARG A 288 -7.94 4.68 2.29
C ARG A 288 -6.87 4.96 1.23
N ASN A 289 -6.77 6.22 0.83
CA ASN A 289 -5.71 6.73 -0.04
C ASN A 289 -4.83 7.71 0.74
N PRO A 290 -3.59 7.98 0.30
CA PRO A 290 -2.75 9.00 0.92
C PRO A 290 -3.48 10.33 0.98
N GLU A 291 -3.60 10.88 2.18
CA GLU A 291 -4.31 12.14 2.39
C GLU A 291 -3.59 13.30 1.73
N ARG A 292 -4.36 14.24 1.22
CA ARG A 292 -3.84 15.51 0.71
C ARG A 292 -3.87 16.56 1.81
N GLY A 293 -2.89 17.45 1.81
CA GLY A 293 -2.75 18.49 2.81
C GLY A 293 -1.67 18.17 3.85
N PHE A 294 -1.62 18.94 4.92
CA PHE A 294 -0.55 18.87 5.91
C PHE A 294 -1.08 18.95 7.32
N SER A 295 -0.48 18.16 8.19
CA SER A 295 -0.65 18.28 9.63
C SER A 295 0.07 19.55 10.12
N LEU A 296 -0.66 20.46 10.75
CA LEU A 296 -0.10 21.69 11.32
C LEU A 296 0.79 21.38 12.52
N SER A 297 0.40 20.40 13.34
CA SER A 297 1.20 19.89 14.46
C SER A 297 2.42 19.11 13.97
N GLY A 298 2.40 18.61 12.72
CA GLY A 298 3.47 17.82 12.12
C GLY A 298 3.51 16.37 12.57
N ASP A 299 2.59 15.92 13.43
CA ASP A 299 2.50 14.55 13.94
C ASP A 299 1.30 13.76 13.40
N GLY A 300 0.51 14.38 12.53
CA GLY A 300 -0.68 13.79 11.91
C GLY A 300 -1.92 13.81 12.81
N SER A 301 -1.84 14.29 14.04
CA SER A 301 -2.95 14.25 15.01
C SER A 301 -4.07 15.23 14.69
N ASP A 302 -3.75 16.33 14.05
CA ASP A 302 -4.66 17.41 13.65
C ASP A 302 -5.06 17.33 12.16
N MET A 303 -4.61 16.30 11.45
CA MET A 303 -4.98 16.10 10.05
C MET A 303 -6.47 15.77 9.96
N ASP A 304 -7.20 16.57 9.17
CA ASP A 304 -8.58 16.26 8.83
C ASP A 304 -8.59 15.03 7.91
N ARG A 305 -8.79 13.88 8.51
CA ARG A 305 -8.76 12.61 7.80
C ARG A 305 -10.07 12.42 7.05
N THR A 306 -9.99 12.35 5.73
CA THR A 306 -11.15 12.08 4.88
C THR A 306 -11.83 10.76 5.22
N TRP A 307 -11.12 9.84 5.86
CA TRP A 307 -11.66 8.59 6.36
C TRP A 307 -12.04 8.60 7.85
N GLY A 308 -12.17 9.72 8.47
CA GLY A 308 -12.50 9.82 9.90
C GLY A 308 -13.84 9.19 10.31
N GLY A 309 -14.05 7.93 10.00
CA GLY A 309 -15.28 7.18 10.22
C GLY A 309 -16.22 7.22 9.00
N SER A 310 -17.15 6.28 8.97
CA SER A 310 -18.21 6.23 7.95
C SER A 310 -19.49 6.87 8.44
N SER A 311 -20.10 7.71 7.61
CA SER A 311 -21.48 8.15 7.83
C SER A 311 -22.45 6.96 7.71
N PRO A 312 -23.70 7.06 8.21
CA PRO A 312 -24.69 6.01 8.05
C PRO A 312 -24.92 5.59 6.60
N GLN A 313 -24.93 6.54 5.67
CA GLN A 313 -25.07 6.24 4.24
C GLN A 313 -23.89 5.45 3.69
N GLN A 314 -22.67 5.86 4.00
CA GLN A 314 -21.47 5.13 3.59
C GLN A 314 -21.40 3.72 4.19
N SER A 315 -21.78 3.59 5.46
CA SER A 315 -21.86 2.31 6.16
C SER A 315 -22.93 1.39 5.57
N TYR A 316 -24.08 1.94 5.17
CA TYR A 316 -25.11 1.19 4.48
C TYR A 316 -24.61 0.63 3.14
N LEU A 317 -24.02 1.48 2.29
CA LEU A 317 -23.46 1.05 1.00
C LEU A 317 -22.34 0.02 1.20
N ALA A 318 -21.48 0.24 2.18
CA ALA A 318 -20.41 -0.72 2.52
C ALA A 318 -20.98 -2.06 2.96
N ALA A 319 -21.98 -2.08 3.85
CA ALA A 319 -22.59 -3.32 4.33
C ALA A 319 -23.26 -4.10 3.20
N MET A 320 -23.97 -3.41 2.28
CA MET A 320 -24.55 -4.05 1.09
C MET A 320 -23.48 -4.73 0.22
N ASN A 321 -22.34 -4.06 0.00
CA ASN A 321 -21.25 -4.61 -0.81
C ASN A 321 -20.45 -5.69 -0.09
N LEU A 322 -20.38 -5.67 1.24
CA LEU A 322 -19.64 -6.63 2.03
C LEU A 322 -20.47 -7.88 2.40
N ALA A 323 -21.78 -7.77 2.47
CA ALA A 323 -22.67 -8.88 2.86
C ALA A 323 -22.48 -10.15 2.00
N PRO A 324 -22.32 -10.09 0.67
CA PRO A 324 -22.04 -11.26 -0.16
C PRO A 324 -20.65 -11.90 0.10
N ILE A 325 -19.71 -11.14 0.68
CA ILE A 325 -18.37 -11.62 1.02
C ILE A 325 -18.36 -12.24 2.42
N ASN A 326 -18.94 -11.51 3.38
CA ASN A 326 -19.01 -11.95 4.79
C ASN A 326 -20.10 -11.17 5.52
N THR A 327 -21.17 -11.87 5.88
CA THR A 327 -22.33 -11.29 6.57
C THR A 327 -21.97 -10.72 7.95
N ASP A 328 -21.03 -11.35 8.67
CA ASP A 328 -20.64 -10.86 10.01
C ASP A 328 -19.93 -9.51 9.93
N LEU A 329 -19.15 -9.27 8.87
CA LEU A 329 -18.55 -7.94 8.63
C LEU A 329 -19.62 -6.89 8.38
N ALA A 330 -20.61 -7.18 7.55
CA ALA A 330 -21.72 -6.28 7.25
C ALA A 330 -22.54 -5.96 8.51
N GLN A 331 -22.90 -6.99 9.30
CA GLN A 331 -23.60 -6.82 10.57
C GLN A 331 -22.76 -6.08 11.61
N GLY A 332 -21.43 -6.29 11.63
CA GLY A 332 -20.52 -5.59 12.53
C GLY A 332 -20.55 -4.08 12.35
N ILE A 333 -20.65 -3.61 11.10
CA ILE A 333 -20.77 -2.19 10.81
C ILE A 333 -22.04 -1.60 11.48
N LEU A 334 -23.18 -2.26 11.38
CA LEU A 334 -24.41 -1.85 12.04
C LEU A 334 -24.29 -1.89 13.57
N ARG A 335 -23.74 -2.97 14.11
CA ARG A 335 -23.54 -3.15 15.55
C ARG A 335 -22.66 -2.07 16.17
N ASN A 336 -21.71 -1.51 15.42
CA ASN A 336 -20.91 -0.37 15.86
C ASN A 336 -21.77 0.86 16.18
N TYR A 337 -22.80 1.16 15.36
CA TYR A 337 -23.73 2.26 15.64
C TYR A 337 -24.54 2.00 16.92
N LEU A 338 -25.01 0.78 17.09
CA LEU A 338 -25.76 0.40 18.30
C LEU A 338 -24.87 0.43 19.56
N ALA A 339 -23.60 0.07 19.44
CA ALA A 339 -22.65 0.07 20.56
C ALA A 339 -22.35 1.47 21.11
N VAL A 340 -22.48 2.52 20.28
CA VAL A 340 -22.26 3.93 20.70
C VAL A 340 -23.56 4.68 20.93
N GLN A 341 -24.70 4.01 20.85
CA GLN A 341 -26.00 4.62 21.15
C GLN A 341 -26.06 5.09 22.60
N LYS A 342 -26.45 6.34 22.82
CA LYS A 342 -26.64 6.91 24.14
C LYS A 342 -27.96 6.44 24.77
N PRO A 343 -28.13 6.56 26.09
CA PRO A 343 -29.37 6.15 26.78
C PRO A 343 -30.63 6.89 26.30
N ASP A 344 -30.49 8.09 25.76
CA ASP A 344 -31.56 8.87 25.15
C ASP A 344 -31.88 8.46 23.70
N GLY A 345 -31.16 7.45 23.17
CA GLY A 345 -31.32 6.94 21.82
C GLY A 345 -30.45 7.63 20.78
N TRP A 346 -29.69 8.64 21.16
CA TRP A 346 -28.85 9.38 20.24
C TRP A 346 -27.65 8.56 19.74
N ILE A 347 -27.30 8.65 18.45
CA ILE A 347 -26.22 7.93 17.81
C ILE A 347 -25.32 8.92 17.05
N ASP A 348 -24.04 8.83 17.25
CA ASP A 348 -23.06 9.66 16.54
C ASP A 348 -23.13 9.43 15.02
N TRP A 349 -23.05 10.51 14.26
CA TRP A 349 -23.05 10.48 12.78
C TRP A 349 -21.88 9.65 12.23
N LYS A 350 -20.70 9.77 12.84
CA LYS A 350 -19.49 9.03 12.48
C LYS A 350 -18.90 8.40 13.73
N PRO A 351 -19.39 7.23 14.15
CA PRO A 351 -18.90 6.60 15.35
C PRO A 351 -17.40 6.26 15.25
N GLY A 352 -16.69 6.44 16.35
CA GLY A 352 -15.25 6.13 16.44
C GLY A 352 -14.31 7.29 16.14
N GLN A 353 -14.82 8.50 15.92
CA GLN A 353 -14.02 9.72 15.80
C GLN A 353 -13.98 10.48 17.12
N PRO A 354 -12.91 10.37 17.92
CA PRO A 354 -12.83 11.06 19.21
C PRO A 354 -12.63 12.59 19.09
N TRP A 355 -12.20 13.08 17.93
CA TRP A 355 -11.85 14.48 17.69
C TRP A 355 -12.89 15.29 16.92
N LEU A 356 -13.91 14.66 16.35
CA LEU A 356 -15.03 15.40 15.75
C LEU A 356 -16.16 15.56 16.76
N PRO A 357 -16.74 16.77 16.84
CA PRO A 357 -17.94 16.96 17.63
C PRO A 357 -19.04 16.04 17.11
N THR A 358 -19.77 15.44 18.04
CA THR A 358 -20.94 14.62 17.76
C THR A 358 -21.94 15.45 16.95
N GLN A 359 -22.23 15.02 15.72
CA GLN A 359 -23.22 15.65 14.87
C GLN A 359 -24.52 14.86 14.94
N ASP A 360 -25.62 15.56 15.07
CA ASP A 360 -26.95 14.94 15.07
C ASP A 360 -27.22 14.23 13.74
N SER A 361 -27.69 12.99 13.81
CA SER A 361 -27.97 12.16 12.65
C SER A 361 -29.47 11.83 12.55
N THR A 362 -30.19 12.71 11.97
CA THR A 362 -31.63 12.48 11.70
C THR A 362 -31.91 11.39 10.68
N LEU A 363 -30.91 11.00 9.88
CA LEU A 363 -31.02 9.97 8.83
C LEU A 363 -30.55 8.58 9.28
N CYS A 364 -29.89 8.46 10.44
CA CYS A 364 -29.30 7.21 10.88
C CYS A 364 -30.34 6.08 11.12
N PRO A 365 -31.45 6.29 11.86
CA PRO A 365 -32.39 5.23 12.13
C PRO A 365 -33.03 4.60 10.88
N PRO A 366 -33.51 5.35 9.87
CA PRO A 366 -34.07 4.75 8.66
C PRO A 366 -33.05 3.95 7.83
N LEU A 367 -31.80 4.37 7.79
CA LEU A 367 -30.74 3.65 7.08
C LEU A 367 -30.34 2.38 7.81
N LEU A 368 -30.23 2.42 9.15
CA LEU A 368 -29.92 1.26 9.98
C LEU A 368 -31.03 0.21 9.95
N ALA A 369 -32.31 0.63 9.86
CA ALA A 369 -33.44 -0.29 9.76
C ALA A 369 -33.47 -1.07 8.44
N ARG A 370 -32.75 -0.62 7.42
CA ARG A 370 -32.64 -1.32 6.12
C ARG A 370 -31.45 -2.27 6.03
N LEU A 371 -30.51 -2.20 6.96
CA LEU A 371 -29.42 -3.15 7.11
C LEU A 371 -29.88 -4.42 7.85
#